data_c089f573708ab166c5408156de24df43
#
_entry.id   c089f573708ab166c5408156de24df43
#
_cell.length_a   1.000
_cell.length_b   1.000
_cell.length_c   1.000
_cell.angle_alpha   90.00
_cell.angle_beta   90.00
_cell.angle_gamma   90.00
#
_symmetry.space_group_name_H-M   'P 1'
#
loop_
_entity.id
_entity.type
_entity.pdbx_description
1 polymer ?
#
loop_
_entity_poly.entity_id
_entity_poly.type
_entity_poly.pdbx_seq_one_letter_code
_entity_poly.pdbx_strand_id
1 'polypeptide(L)'
;DISHGPLPTEKEVERQLDFLARWKANQYYLYSEDSIELTGYPLLNPDGRLTKEEVRRIVAYGRERHIDVIPNFDLYGHQHDLFRIEQYSDLSDEAHGTEFDAGNPKVMPLLTDWVNQFADLFPSPFVSIGFDETFQIEAATHATGAAAEPASLFVKQLNTVAGLFEKHGKHVMAYDDIIVKYPQVIPQLPPGLIAVAWYYTSEDPTYKRWLGPLIAHHVPHVVQPGVTSYDDIAPDFDTSFENIDTFLAAGRQSGALGLVNSVWSDDAQLLFRMSLPGMAYGAAAPWQAVPMDRASFFSDYARQMYPAAVAPDIASALSNMTVAETDIKKLLGDQSMFGLWEDPFFPTYYKKLAAHREDLHETRMHAEQAETALYHAESLGVDPATVNSLMIGSQLLDYAGEKFQAPLDMSAIWDKFGPTRPGEDRWWNEWESQVTHYDHSYVTDLMDRITNLKPAYQAEWLEEYKPYRLGAALGRWDAEYQYWRGVHEKLRHFNESTHTGDPLPPLDQVIENPHPSWAPAP
;
A
#
# COMPACT_ATOMS: atom_id res chain seq x y z
N ASP A 1 6.18 -1.12 -7.68
CA ASP A 1 4.87 -0.79 -8.23
C ASP A 1 4.84 0.66 -8.71
N ILE A 2 4.23 0.90 -9.89
CA ILE A 2 4.07 2.24 -10.47
C ILE A 2 2.63 2.48 -10.98
N SER A 3 1.67 1.63 -10.61
CA SER A 3 0.31 1.66 -11.17
C SER A 3 -0.81 1.96 -10.18
N HIS A 4 -0.72 1.51 -8.95
CA HIS A 4 -1.82 1.61 -7.99
C HIS A 4 -2.05 3.01 -7.41
N GLY A 5 -1.24 3.99 -7.72
CA GLY A 5 -1.48 5.37 -7.29
C GLY A 5 -0.29 6.28 -7.51
N PRO A 6 0.67 6.32 -6.59
CA PRO A 6 1.85 7.16 -6.77
C PRO A 6 2.70 6.69 -7.95
N LEU A 7 2.93 7.58 -8.91
CA LEU A 7 3.84 7.30 -10.03
C LEU A 7 5.19 7.96 -9.73
N PRO A 8 6.26 7.18 -9.47
CA PRO A 8 7.56 7.75 -9.16
C PRO A 8 8.12 8.56 -10.33
N THR A 9 8.88 9.60 -10.00
CA THR A 9 9.68 10.30 -10.99
C THR A 9 10.83 9.41 -11.47
N GLU A 10 11.33 9.65 -12.69
CA GLU A 10 12.55 8.96 -13.17
C GLU A 10 13.69 9.04 -12.15
N LYS A 11 13.91 10.22 -11.56
CA LYS A 11 14.93 10.46 -10.54
C LYS A 11 14.74 9.59 -9.29
N GLU A 12 13.49 9.37 -8.88
CA GLU A 12 13.21 8.50 -7.74
C GLU A 12 13.48 7.04 -8.07
N VAL A 13 13.12 6.57 -9.28
CA VAL A 13 13.47 5.22 -9.73
C VAL A 13 14.99 5.03 -9.79
N GLU A 14 15.73 6.02 -10.28
CA GLU A 14 17.20 6.02 -10.27
C GLU A 14 17.77 5.93 -8.84
N ARG A 15 17.17 6.66 -7.88
CA ARG A 15 17.52 6.57 -6.45
C ARG A 15 17.27 5.17 -5.89
N GLN A 16 16.15 4.56 -6.24
CA GLN A 16 15.86 3.17 -5.85
C GLN A 16 16.89 2.19 -6.42
N LEU A 17 17.30 2.37 -7.67
CA LEU A 17 18.33 1.56 -8.29
C LEU A 17 19.70 1.74 -7.61
N ASP A 18 20.09 2.96 -7.23
CA ASP A 18 21.29 3.21 -6.43
C ASP A 18 21.23 2.52 -5.07
N PHE A 19 20.09 2.61 -4.40
CA PHE A 19 19.85 1.96 -3.14
C PHE A 19 19.96 0.43 -3.26
N LEU A 20 19.27 -0.17 -4.22
CA LEU A 20 19.30 -1.60 -4.47
C LEU A 20 20.68 -2.12 -4.87
N ALA A 21 21.44 -1.37 -5.68
CA ALA A 21 22.82 -1.69 -6.01
C ALA A 21 23.72 -1.76 -4.76
N ARG A 22 23.51 -0.83 -3.82
CA ARG A 22 24.24 -0.83 -2.53
C ARG A 22 23.94 -2.07 -1.71
N TRP A 23 22.69 -2.57 -1.74
CA TRP A 23 22.23 -3.77 -1.03
C TRP A 23 22.39 -5.05 -1.85
N LYS A 24 23.06 -4.99 -3.02
CA LYS A 24 23.41 -6.15 -3.86
C LYS A 24 22.22 -6.86 -4.48
N ALA A 25 21.10 -6.19 -4.67
CA ALA A 25 20.06 -6.67 -5.56
C ALA A 25 20.58 -6.70 -7.00
N ASN A 26 20.18 -7.67 -7.79
CA ASN A 26 20.63 -7.83 -9.19
C ASN A 26 19.49 -7.68 -10.20
N GLN A 27 18.25 -7.54 -9.73
CA GLN A 27 17.07 -7.35 -10.54
C GLN A 27 16.16 -6.29 -9.93
N TYR A 28 15.48 -5.52 -10.79
CA TYR A 28 14.44 -4.57 -10.44
C TYR A 28 13.22 -4.83 -11.32
N TYR A 29 12.11 -5.23 -10.71
CA TYR A 29 10.86 -5.48 -11.41
C TYR A 29 10.06 -4.18 -11.47
N LEU A 30 9.91 -3.63 -12.67
CA LEU A 30 9.11 -2.43 -12.90
C LEU A 30 7.67 -2.86 -13.20
N TYR A 31 6.85 -2.95 -12.14
CA TYR A 31 5.46 -3.35 -12.27
C TYR A 31 4.62 -2.21 -12.84
N SER A 32 3.90 -2.49 -13.90
CA SER A 32 3.03 -1.55 -14.58
C SER A 32 1.82 -2.27 -15.19
N GLU A 33 0.65 -1.77 -14.90
CA GLU A 33 -0.60 -2.10 -15.61
C GLU A 33 -0.65 -1.28 -16.91
N ASP A 34 -0.77 0.05 -16.79
CA ASP A 34 -0.83 1.01 -17.90
C ASP A 34 -0.03 2.30 -17.65
N SER A 35 0.93 2.25 -16.76
CA SER A 35 1.78 3.38 -16.38
C SER A 35 3.04 3.52 -17.24
N ILE A 36 3.07 2.91 -18.42
CA ILE A 36 4.12 3.07 -19.44
C ILE A 36 3.50 3.47 -20.78
N GLU A 37 4.08 4.50 -21.40
CA GLU A 37 3.62 4.99 -22.69
C GLU A 37 3.69 3.94 -23.79
N LEU A 38 2.56 3.72 -24.48
CA LEU A 38 2.46 2.90 -25.67
C LEU A 38 2.06 3.74 -26.88
N THR A 39 2.75 3.55 -27.99
CA THR A 39 2.45 4.22 -29.27
C THR A 39 1.13 3.72 -29.80
N GLY A 40 0.22 4.61 -30.16
CA GLY A 40 -1.11 4.26 -30.64
C GLY A 40 -2.20 4.31 -29.57
N TYR A 41 -1.83 4.48 -28.29
CA TYR A 41 -2.76 4.49 -27.16
C TYR A 41 -2.72 5.82 -26.39
N PRO A 42 -3.10 6.95 -27.01
CA PRO A 42 -2.92 8.28 -26.40
C PRO A 42 -3.83 8.52 -25.20
N LEU A 43 -4.94 7.80 -25.07
CA LEU A 43 -5.89 7.93 -23.96
C LEU A 43 -5.52 7.07 -22.76
N LEU A 44 -4.61 6.08 -22.96
CA LEU A 44 -4.20 5.22 -21.88
C LEU A 44 -3.31 6.00 -20.92
N ASN A 45 -3.87 6.34 -19.78
CA ASN A 45 -3.25 6.99 -18.63
C ASN A 45 -2.28 8.14 -18.97
N PRO A 46 -2.72 9.17 -19.74
CA PRO A 46 -1.82 10.18 -20.30
C PRO A 46 -1.05 10.99 -19.26
N ASP A 47 -1.63 11.18 -18.07
CA ASP A 47 -1.03 11.94 -16.97
C ASP A 47 -0.31 11.04 -15.96
N GLY A 48 -0.52 9.74 -16.02
CA GLY A 48 -0.06 8.74 -15.05
C GLY A 48 0.91 7.71 -15.62
N ARG A 49 1.81 8.11 -16.53
CA ARG A 49 2.74 7.17 -17.18
C ARG A 49 4.17 7.69 -17.30
N LEU A 50 5.10 6.76 -17.36
CA LEU A 50 6.47 7.02 -17.80
C LEU A 50 6.50 7.02 -19.33
N THR A 51 7.22 7.98 -19.90
CA THR A 51 7.50 7.99 -21.34
C THR A 51 8.47 6.87 -21.73
N LYS A 52 8.45 6.45 -22.98
CA LYS A 52 9.42 5.46 -23.48
C LYS A 52 10.87 5.91 -23.30
N GLU A 53 11.14 7.21 -23.39
CA GLU A 53 12.45 7.79 -23.16
C GLU A 53 12.88 7.71 -21.70
N GLU A 54 11.97 7.99 -20.75
CA GLU A 54 12.23 7.80 -19.32
C GLU A 54 12.55 6.33 -19.03
N VAL A 55 11.73 5.39 -19.54
CA VAL A 55 11.99 3.95 -19.34
C VAL A 55 13.33 3.51 -19.92
N ARG A 56 13.71 3.98 -21.12
CA ARG A 56 15.03 3.66 -21.69
C ARG A 56 16.18 4.17 -20.83
N ARG A 57 16.05 5.37 -20.25
CA ARG A 57 17.06 5.91 -19.33
C ARG A 57 17.15 5.10 -18.03
N ILE A 58 16.00 4.75 -17.45
CA ILE A 58 15.91 3.88 -16.25
C ILE A 58 16.61 2.53 -16.51
N VAL A 59 16.29 1.89 -17.64
CA VAL A 59 16.92 0.62 -18.04
C VAL A 59 18.43 0.76 -18.21
N ALA A 60 18.90 1.82 -18.87
CA ALA A 60 20.32 2.09 -19.04
C ALA A 60 21.01 2.34 -17.69
N TYR A 61 20.36 3.12 -16.81
CA TYR A 61 20.84 3.43 -15.46
C TYR A 61 20.98 2.18 -14.58
N GLY A 62 19.99 1.28 -14.62
CA GLY A 62 20.05 -0.01 -13.93
C GLY A 62 21.21 -0.88 -14.43
N ARG A 63 21.40 -0.96 -15.74
CA ARG A 63 22.49 -1.73 -16.34
C ARG A 63 23.89 -1.24 -15.90
N GLU A 64 24.09 0.07 -15.77
CA GLU A 64 25.34 0.64 -15.26
C GLU A 64 25.62 0.21 -13.80
N ARG A 65 24.57 -0.19 -13.06
CA ARG A 65 24.63 -0.65 -11.67
C ARG A 65 24.57 -2.17 -11.53
N HIS A 66 24.67 -2.87 -12.64
CA HIS A 66 24.55 -4.34 -12.70
C HIS A 66 23.18 -4.85 -12.21
N ILE A 67 22.13 -4.04 -12.40
CA ILE A 67 20.75 -4.39 -12.11
C ILE A 67 20.02 -4.56 -13.44
N ASP A 68 19.42 -5.74 -13.65
CA ASP A 68 18.53 -6.00 -14.77
C ASP A 68 17.14 -5.43 -14.45
N VAL A 69 16.68 -4.46 -15.24
CA VAL A 69 15.35 -3.90 -15.12
C VAL A 69 14.38 -4.76 -15.91
N ILE A 70 13.60 -5.56 -15.20
CA ILE A 70 12.66 -6.52 -15.75
C ILE A 70 11.28 -5.88 -15.85
N PRO A 71 10.66 -5.88 -17.05
CA PRO A 71 9.27 -5.47 -17.16
C PRO A 71 8.37 -6.47 -16.45
N ASN A 72 7.44 -5.95 -15.65
CA ASN A 72 6.41 -6.72 -14.98
C ASN A 72 5.06 -6.09 -15.33
N PHE A 73 4.34 -6.71 -16.24
CA PHE A 73 3.08 -6.21 -16.77
C PHE A 73 1.94 -7.12 -16.37
N ASP A 74 0.75 -6.56 -16.24
CA ASP A 74 -0.46 -7.35 -16.24
C ASP A 74 -1.05 -7.39 -17.65
N LEU A 75 -1.11 -8.58 -18.23
CA LEU A 75 -1.57 -8.79 -19.60
C LEU A 75 -2.83 -9.67 -19.66
N TYR A 76 -3.53 -9.80 -18.52
CA TYR A 76 -4.82 -10.44 -18.46
C TYR A 76 -5.77 -9.77 -17.47
N GLY A 77 -5.43 -9.73 -16.18
CA GLY A 77 -6.12 -8.98 -15.12
C GLY A 77 -5.68 -7.52 -15.02
N HIS A 78 -6.16 -6.81 -14.02
CA HIS A 78 -5.76 -5.45 -13.62
C HIS A 78 -5.84 -4.38 -14.72
N GLN A 79 -6.72 -4.56 -15.72
CA GLN A 79 -6.87 -3.67 -16.88
C GLN A 79 -7.95 -2.60 -16.70
N HIS A 80 -8.22 -2.18 -15.46
CA HIS A 80 -9.26 -1.20 -15.16
C HIS A 80 -9.08 0.13 -15.92
N ASP A 81 -7.86 0.64 -15.97
CA ASP A 81 -7.55 1.92 -16.62
C ASP A 81 -7.70 1.85 -18.15
N LEU A 82 -7.53 0.67 -18.75
CA LEU A 82 -7.85 0.44 -20.15
C LEU A 82 -9.37 0.42 -20.38
N PHE A 83 -10.11 -0.36 -19.59
CA PHE A 83 -11.53 -0.60 -19.86
C PHE A 83 -12.44 0.56 -19.47
N ARG A 84 -11.99 1.51 -18.66
CA ARG A 84 -12.70 2.78 -18.45
C ARG A 84 -12.69 3.69 -19.70
N ILE A 85 -11.83 3.38 -20.68
CA ILE A 85 -11.81 4.08 -21.98
C ILE A 85 -12.82 3.42 -22.89
N GLU A 86 -13.90 4.12 -23.25
CA GLU A 86 -15.05 3.56 -23.98
C GLU A 86 -14.67 2.78 -25.24
N GLN A 87 -13.66 3.24 -26.00
CA GLN A 87 -13.21 2.54 -27.21
C GLN A 87 -12.59 1.15 -26.98
N TYR A 88 -12.26 0.81 -25.71
CA TYR A 88 -11.70 -0.49 -25.31
C TYR A 88 -12.62 -1.26 -24.37
N SER A 89 -13.75 -0.68 -23.96
CA SER A 89 -14.66 -1.29 -22.99
C SER A 89 -15.21 -2.65 -23.45
N ASP A 90 -15.31 -2.89 -24.77
CA ASP A 90 -15.77 -4.14 -25.37
C ASP A 90 -14.69 -5.25 -25.41
N LEU A 91 -13.50 -5.01 -24.89
CA LEU A 91 -12.45 -6.01 -24.75
C LEU A 91 -12.54 -6.79 -23.44
N SER A 92 -13.41 -6.38 -22.52
CA SER A 92 -13.74 -7.12 -21.28
C SER A 92 -15.14 -7.71 -21.39
N ASP A 93 -15.38 -8.82 -20.69
CA ASP A 93 -16.71 -9.43 -20.58
C ASP A 93 -17.67 -8.60 -19.69
N GLU A 94 -17.15 -7.78 -18.81
CA GLU A 94 -17.91 -6.97 -17.86
C GLU A 94 -17.72 -5.48 -18.10
N ALA A 95 -18.80 -4.71 -17.95
CA ALA A 95 -18.73 -3.25 -18.00
C ALA A 95 -17.84 -2.73 -16.86
N HIS A 96 -16.83 -1.93 -17.20
CA HIS A 96 -15.78 -1.51 -16.26
C HIS A 96 -15.09 -2.69 -15.56
N GLY A 97 -14.92 -3.80 -16.27
CA GLY A 97 -14.19 -4.97 -15.78
C GLY A 97 -12.70 -4.70 -15.62
N THR A 98 -12.01 -5.73 -15.15
CA THR A 98 -10.55 -5.68 -14.92
C THR A 98 -9.80 -6.72 -15.74
N GLU A 99 -10.51 -7.61 -16.47
CA GLU A 99 -9.92 -8.73 -17.20
C GLU A 99 -10.26 -8.66 -18.67
N PHE A 100 -9.30 -9.08 -19.53
CA PHE A 100 -9.56 -9.27 -20.94
C PHE A 100 -10.51 -10.45 -21.19
N ASP A 101 -11.51 -10.26 -22.05
CA ASP A 101 -12.27 -11.39 -22.58
C ASP A 101 -11.39 -12.29 -23.44
N ALA A 102 -10.99 -13.44 -22.89
CA ALA A 102 -10.17 -14.45 -23.58
C ALA A 102 -10.84 -15.03 -24.83
N GLY A 103 -12.14 -14.87 -25.00
CA GLY A 103 -12.92 -15.29 -26.18
C GLY A 103 -12.99 -14.22 -27.26
N ASN A 104 -12.69 -12.98 -26.95
CA ASN A 104 -12.84 -11.86 -27.87
C ASN A 104 -11.68 -11.78 -28.89
N PRO A 105 -11.96 -11.90 -30.20
CA PRO A 105 -10.92 -11.90 -31.22
C PRO A 105 -10.16 -10.57 -31.36
N LYS A 106 -10.66 -9.47 -30.77
CA LYS A 106 -9.99 -8.16 -30.79
C LYS A 106 -8.88 -8.05 -29.76
N VAL A 107 -8.87 -8.88 -28.71
CA VAL A 107 -7.88 -8.83 -27.62
C VAL A 107 -6.49 -9.19 -28.12
N MET A 108 -6.34 -10.27 -28.87
CA MET A 108 -5.03 -10.74 -29.30
C MET A 108 -4.27 -9.79 -30.24
N PRO A 109 -4.90 -9.08 -31.19
CA PRO A 109 -4.22 -8.03 -31.96
C PRO A 109 -3.66 -6.91 -31.09
N LEU A 110 -4.41 -6.45 -30.08
CA LEU A 110 -3.97 -5.43 -29.12
C LEU A 110 -2.77 -5.94 -28.29
N LEU A 111 -2.90 -7.11 -27.67
CA LEU A 111 -1.81 -7.70 -26.88
C LEU A 111 -0.56 -7.99 -27.72
N THR A 112 -0.72 -8.38 -28.98
CA THR A 112 0.41 -8.57 -29.90
C THR A 112 1.16 -7.28 -30.15
N ASP A 113 0.45 -6.16 -30.34
CA ASP A 113 1.07 -4.85 -30.49
C ASP A 113 1.79 -4.41 -29.20
N TRP A 114 1.16 -4.57 -28.05
CA TRP A 114 1.78 -4.27 -26.76
C TRP A 114 3.05 -5.08 -26.51
N VAL A 115 2.98 -6.40 -26.71
CA VAL A 115 4.15 -7.29 -26.56
C VAL A 115 5.32 -6.85 -27.44
N ASN A 116 5.07 -6.49 -28.69
CA ASN A 116 6.12 -6.00 -29.59
C ASN A 116 6.76 -4.71 -29.04
N GLN A 117 5.94 -3.76 -28.57
CA GLN A 117 6.43 -2.51 -28.02
C GLN A 117 7.24 -2.71 -26.72
N PHE A 118 6.76 -3.59 -25.82
CA PHE A 118 7.46 -3.92 -24.58
C PHE A 118 8.77 -4.67 -24.83
N ALA A 119 8.76 -5.63 -25.75
CA ALA A 119 9.95 -6.41 -26.09
C ALA A 119 11.08 -5.52 -26.66
N ASP A 120 10.72 -4.49 -27.44
CA ASP A 120 11.66 -3.50 -27.97
C ASP A 120 12.16 -2.53 -26.92
N LEU A 121 11.33 -2.21 -25.90
CA LEU A 121 11.64 -1.23 -24.86
C LEU A 121 12.57 -1.80 -23.78
N PHE A 122 12.42 -3.07 -23.44
CA PHE A 122 13.16 -3.73 -22.36
C PHE A 122 14.12 -4.81 -22.93
N PRO A 123 15.43 -4.59 -22.82
CA PRO A 123 16.43 -5.56 -23.27
C PRO A 123 16.59 -6.77 -22.35
N SER A 124 16.01 -6.76 -21.14
CA SER A 124 16.06 -7.91 -20.22
C SER A 124 15.66 -9.22 -20.93
N PRO A 125 16.36 -10.33 -20.68
CA PRO A 125 15.92 -11.63 -21.17
C PRO A 125 14.68 -12.16 -20.46
N PHE A 126 14.23 -11.53 -19.38
CA PHE A 126 13.05 -11.90 -18.60
C PHE A 126 11.92 -10.90 -18.81
N VAL A 127 10.69 -11.38 -18.64
CA VAL A 127 9.46 -10.61 -18.57
C VAL A 127 8.48 -11.30 -17.64
N SER A 128 7.87 -10.55 -16.72
CA SER A 128 6.70 -11.00 -15.98
C SER A 128 5.44 -10.48 -16.69
N ILE A 129 4.45 -11.34 -16.86
CA ILE A 129 3.22 -11.05 -17.64
C ILE A 129 1.96 -10.92 -16.78
N GLY A 130 2.11 -10.91 -15.43
CA GLY A 130 1.00 -10.85 -14.50
C GLY A 130 0.25 -12.17 -14.43
N PHE A 131 -1.02 -12.14 -14.80
CA PHE A 131 -1.94 -13.28 -14.80
C PHE A 131 -2.42 -13.68 -13.40
N ASP A 132 -2.30 -12.81 -12.40
CA ASP A 132 -2.87 -12.95 -11.07
C ASP A 132 -4.29 -12.39 -11.01
N GLU A 133 -5.00 -12.79 -9.96
CA GLU A 133 -6.31 -12.27 -9.53
C GLU A 133 -7.37 -12.21 -10.65
N THR A 134 -7.32 -13.13 -11.60
CA THR A 134 -8.27 -13.21 -12.72
C THR A 134 -9.60 -13.83 -12.26
N PHE A 135 -10.40 -13.09 -11.50
CA PHE A 135 -11.63 -13.58 -10.87
C PHE A 135 -12.85 -13.54 -11.80
N GLN A 136 -12.86 -12.65 -12.80
CA GLN A 136 -13.99 -12.47 -13.71
C GLN A 136 -14.12 -13.62 -14.72
N ILE A 137 -13.05 -14.37 -14.97
CA ILE A 137 -13.05 -15.53 -15.84
C ILE A 137 -14.10 -16.59 -15.41
N GLU A 138 -14.39 -16.70 -14.13
CA GLU A 138 -15.42 -17.58 -13.59
C GLU A 138 -16.84 -17.08 -13.92
N ALA A 139 -17.06 -15.77 -13.81
CA ALA A 139 -18.32 -15.11 -14.15
C ALA A 139 -18.59 -15.18 -15.66
N ALA A 140 -17.60 -14.90 -16.47
CA ALA A 140 -17.68 -14.95 -17.94
C ALA A 140 -18.14 -16.33 -18.47
N THR A 141 -17.61 -17.43 -17.91
CA THR A 141 -18.02 -18.79 -18.29
C THR A 141 -19.48 -19.09 -17.93
N HIS A 142 -20.01 -18.50 -16.87
CA HIS A 142 -21.41 -18.62 -16.51
C HIS A 142 -22.33 -17.81 -17.43
N ALA A 143 -21.93 -16.63 -17.86
CA ALA A 143 -22.71 -15.73 -18.71
C ALA A 143 -22.88 -16.24 -20.14
N THR A 144 -21.83 -16.82 -20.71
CA THR A 144 -21.84 -17.28 -22.10
C THR A 144 -22.48 -18.66 -22.31
N GLY A 145 -22.80 -19.39 -21.22
CA GLY A 145 -23.25 -20.78 -21.29
C GLY A 145 -22.24 -21.70 -21.98
N ALA A 146 -21.00 -21.22 -22.14
CA ALA A 146 -19.94 -21.94 -22.79
C ALA A 146 -19.51 -23.12 -21.91
N ALA A 147 -19.37 -24.27 -22.49
CA ALA A 147 -18.81 -25.47 -21.84
C ALA A 147 -17.30 -25.37 -21.59
N ALA A 148 -16.72 -24.16 -21.71
CA ALA A 148 -15.30 -23.96 -21.50
C ALA A 148 -15.04 -23.75 -19.99
N GLU A 149 -14.28 -24.66 -19.41
CA GLU A 149 -13.81 -24.54 -18.03
C GLU A 149 -12.94 -23.28 -17.88
N PRO A 150 -13.12 -22.45 -16.81
CA PRO A 150 -12.28 -21.26 -16.56
C PRO A 150 -10.79 -21.53 -16.66
N ALA A 151 -10.34 -22.64 -16.09
CA ALA A 151 -8.95 -23.10 -16.16
C ALA A 151 -8.44 -23.26 -17.60
N SER A 152 -9.29 -23.73 -18.53
CA SER A 152 -8.91 -23.93 -19.93
C SER A 152 -8.77 -22.61 -20.69
N LEU A 153 -9.61 -21.62 -20.37
CA LEU A 153 -9.50 -20.27 -20.95
C LEU A 153 -8.25 -19.58 -20.43
N PHE A 154 -8.01 -19.63 -19.12
CA PHE A 154 -6.81 -19.08 -18.48
C PHE A 154 -5.53 -19.62 -19.13
N VAL A 155 -5.35 -20.95 -19.15
CA VAL A 155 -4.11 -21.56 -19.68
C VAL A 155 -3.93 -21.30 -21.17
N LYS A 156 -5.01 -21.23 -21.95
CA LYS A 156 -4.95 -20.87 -23.38
C LYS A 156 -4.45 -19.43 -23.55
N GLN A 157 -5.00 -18.50 -22.79
CA GLN A 157 -4.59 -17.08 -22.85
C GLN A 157 -3.13 -16.93 -22.44
N LEU A 158 -2.74 -17.53 -21.29
CA LEU A 158 -1.38 -17.52 -20.78
C LEU A 158 -0.39 -18.08 -21.82
N ASN A 159 -0.66 -19.26 -22.40
CA ASN A 159 0.18 -19.86 -23.43
C ASN A 159 0.32 -18.96 -24.66
N THR A 160 -0.77 -18.29 -25.04
CA THR A 160 -0.76 -17.42 -26.21
C THR A 160 0.11 -16.18 -25.97
N VAL A 161 -0.06 -15.50 -24.84
CA VAL A 161 0.74 -14.31 -24.47
C VAL A 161 2.20 -14.69 -24.24
N ALA A 162 2.47 -15.76 -23.51
CA ALA A 162 3.82 -16.27 -23.30
C ALA A 162 4.52 -16.57 -24.63
N GLY A 163 3.84 -17.25 -25.55
CA GLY A 163 4.39 -17.56 -26.87
C GLY A 163 4.69 -16.33 -27.75
N LEU A 164 4.05 -15.19 -27.49
CA LEU A 164 4.43 -13.93 -28.14
C LEU A 164 5.78 -13.44 -27.64
N PHE A 165 6.01 -13.41 -26.33
CA PHE A 165 7.31 -13.00 -25.75
C PHE A 165 8.44 -13.99 -26.07
N GLU A 166 8.15 -15.29 -26.10
CA GLU A 166 9.14 -16.31 -26.48
C GLU A 166 9.66 -16.11 -27.91
N LYS A 167 8.84 -15.61 -28.84
CA LYS A 167 9.30 -15.23 -30.18
C LYS A 167 10.31 -14.09 -30.19
N HIS A 168 10.28 -13.26 -29.15
CA HIS A 168 11.30 -12.23 -28.90
C HIS A 168 12.49 -12.73 -28.06
N GLY A 169 12.56 -14.05 -27.79
CA GLY A 169 13.64 -14.65 -27.00
C GLY A 169 13.57 -14.39 -25.52
N LYS A 170 12.38 -14.03 -24.97
CA LYS A 170 12.19 -13.76 -23.54
C LYS A 170 11.85 -15.04 -22.77
N HIS A 171 12.36 -15.14 -21.55
CA HIS A 171 11.90 -16.08 -20.54
C HIS A 171 10.70 -15.46 -19.82
N VAL A 172 9.58 -16.15 -19.81
CA VAL A 172 8.32 -15.64 -19.28
C VAL A 172 8.13 -16.07 -17.84
N MET A 173 7.73 -15.12 -17.02
CA MET A 173 7.31 -15.30 -15.63
C MET A 173 5.81 -14.96 -15.52
N ALA A 174 5.08 -15.67 -14.65
CA ALA A 174 3.68 -15.35 -14.33
C ALA A 174 3.38 -15.67 -12.87
N TYR A 175 2.49 -14.90 -12.27
CA TYR A 175 2.00 -15.14 -10.91
C TYR A 175 1.26 -16.47 -10.82
N ASP A 176 1.30 -17.12 -9.66
CA ASP A 176 0.93 -18.52 -9.52
C ASP A 176 -0.44 -18.77 -8.89
N ASP A 177 -1.10 -17.77 -8.33
CA ASP A 177 -2.36 -17.92 -7.58
C ASP A 177 -3.45 -18.67 -8.38
N ILE A 178 -3.65 -18.31 -9.65
CA ILE A 178 -4.60 -19.01 -10.53
C ILE A 178 -4.06 -20.38 -10.95
N ILE A 179 -2.75 -20.51 -11.18
CA ILE A 179 -2.09 -21.79 -11.51
C ILE A 179 -2.28 -22.79 -10.36
N VAL A 180 -2.08 -22.37 -9.12
CA VAL A 180 -2.27 -23.25 -7.95
C VAL A 180 -3.73 -23.44 -7.55
N LYS A 181 -4.61 -22.50 -7.91
CA LYS A 181 -6.06 -22.66 -7.80
C LYS A 181 -6.59 -23.77 -8.74
N TYR A 182 -6.01 -23.88 -9.94
CA TYR A 182 -6.35 -24.87 -10.95
C TYR A 182 -5.16 -25.78 -11.31
N PRO A 183 -4.65 -26.60 -10.39
CA PRO A 183 -3.39 -27.34 -10.61
C PRO A 183 -3.43 -28.31 -11.79
N GLN A 184 -4.61 -28.68 -12.32
CA GLN A 184 -4.77 -29.48 -13.54
C GLN A 184 -4.27 -28.77 -14.81
N VAL A 185 -4.05 -27.44 -14.79
CA VAL A 185 -3.48 -26.71 -15.94
C VAL A 185 -1.94 -26.81 -15.99
N ILE A 186 -1.28 -27.14 -14.90
CA ILE A 186 0.19 -27.14 -14.79
C ILE A 186 0.86 -27.94 -15.91
N PRO A 187 0.39 -29.16 -16.28
CA PRO A 187 0.98 -29.89 -17.41
C PRO A 187 0.82 -29.22 -18.78
N GLN A 188 0.01 -28.16 -18.86
CA GLN A 188 -0.27 -27.43 -20.11
C GLN A 188 0.46 -26.08 -20.17
N LEU A 189 1.18 -25.70 -19.10
CA LEU A 189 1.95 -24.46 -19.08
C LEU A 189 3.08 -24.48 -20.11
N PRO A 190 3.54 -23.30 -20.59
CA PRO A 190 4.66 -23.24 -21.52
C PRO A 190 5.90 -23.88 -20.91
N PRO A 191 6.66 -24.67 -21.66
CA PRO A 191 7.92 -25.21 -21.17
C PRO A 191 8.89 -24.09 -20.79
N GLY A 192 9.34 -24.08 -19.54
CA GLY A 192 10.27 -23.06 -19.04
C GLY A 192 9.60 -21.80 -18.47
N LEU A 193 8.26 -21.76 -18.37
CA LEU A 193 7.58 -20.73 -17.59
C LEU A 193 8.12 -20.75 -16.16
N ILE A 194 8.42 -19.56 -15.62
CA ILE A 194 8.83 -19.39 -14.23
C ILE A 194 7.61 -18.89 -13.46
N ALA A 195 7.11 -19.68 -12.51
CA ALA A 195 6.03 -19.27 -11.64
C ALA A 195 6.54 -18.31 -10.58
N VAL A 196 5.80 -17.24 -10.32
CA VAL A 196 6.07 -16.29 -9.24
C VAL A 196 5.11 -16.61 -8.11
N ALA A 197 5.59 -17.36 -7.12
CA ALA A 197 4.80 -17.72 -5.95
C ALA A 197 4.80 -16.53 -4.98
N TRP A 198 3.63 -15.92 -4.77
CA TRP A 198 3.50 -14.73 -3.96
C TRP A 198 2.58 -14.94 -2.76
N TYR A 199 2.97 -14.41 -1.61
CA TYR A 199 2.15 -14.35 -0.39
C TYR A 199 2.81 -13.44 0.64
N TYR A 200 2.04 -12.62 1.35
CA TYR A 200 2.56 -11.52 2.16
C TYR A 200 2.43 -11.72 3.67
N THR A 201 2.02 -12.90 4.10
CA THR A 201 1.96 -13.27 5.53
C THR A 201 2.70 -14.57 5.81
N SER A 202 2.94 -14.87 7.08
CA SER A 202 3.62 -16.07 7.54
C SER A 202 2.69 -17.04 8.32
N GLU A 203 1.36 -16.92 8.12
CA GLU A 203 0.37 -17.79 8.79
C GLU A 203 0.61 -19.28 8.57
N ASP A 204 1.03 -19.66 7.36
CA ASP A 204 1.55 -21.00 7.06
C ASP A 204 2.99 -20.90 6.55
N PRO A 205 4.01 -20.94 7.44
CA PRO A 205 5.42 -20.78 7.05
C PRO A 205 5.95 -21.92 6.17
N THR A 206 5.16 -22.95 5.90
CA THR A 206 5.51 -23.99 4.92
C THR A 206 5.18 -23.58 3.49
N TYR A 207 4.31 -22.62 3.31
CA TYR A 207 3.77 -22.18 2.02
C TYR A 207 3.33 -23.33 1.10
N LYS A 208 2.88 -24.42 1.70
CA LYS A 208 2.56 -25.68 1.01
C LYS A 208 1.48 -25.49 -0.05
N ARG A 209 0.51 -24.60 0.21
CA ARG A 209 -0.56 -24.29 -0.75
C ARG A 209 0.02 -23.75 -2.06
N TRP A 210 1.00 -22.86 -1.97
CA TRP A 210 1.60 -22.17 -3.11
C TRP A 210 2.68 -23.01 -3.77
N LEU A 211 3.62 -23.53 -3.02
CA LEU A 211 4.78 -24.26 -3.54
C LEU A 211 4.50 -25.74 -3.86
N GLY A 212 3.55 -26.37 -3.16
CA GLY A 212 3.29 -27.80 -3.31
C GLY A 212 2.98 -28.24 -4.73
N PRO A 213 2.03 -27.61 -5.44
CA PRO A 213 1.73 -27.95 -6.82
C PRO A 213 2.92 -27.73 -7.76
N LEU A 214 3.67 -26.64 -7.58
CA LEU A 214 4.84 -26.32 -8.40
C LEU A 214 5.96 -27.37 -8.23
N ILE A 215 6.25 -27.75 -7.00
CA ILE A 215 7.24 -28.79 -6.66
C ILE A 215 6.83 -30.14 -7.29
N ALA A 216 5.55 -30.52 -7.12
CA ALA A 216 5.05 -31.80 -7.62
C ALA A 216 5.18 -31.96 -9.15
N HIS A 217 5.15 -30.86 -9.87
CA HIS A 217 5.26 -30.81 -11.32
C HIS A 217 6.60 -30.28 -11.85
N HIS A 218 7.56 -30.04 -10.97
CA HIS A 218 8.89 -29.50 -11.31
C HIS A 218 8.84 -28.18 -12.07
N VAL A 219 7.90 -27.29 -11.74
CA VAL A 219 7.79 -25.96 -12.34
C VAL A 219 8.90 -25.07 -11.77
N PRO A 220 9.74 -24.45 -12.61
CA PRO A 220 10.67 -23.41 -12.15
C PRO A 220 9.91 -22.28 -11.45
N HIS A 221 10.39 -21.82 -10.30
CA HIS A 221 9.68 -20.78 -9.55
C HIS A 221 10.63 -19.86 -8.79
N VAL A 222 10.14 -18.68 -8.48
CA VAL A 222 10.70 -17.75 -7.49
C VAL A 222 9.68 -17.58 -6.36
N VAL A 223 10.13 -17.18 -5.18
CA VAL A 223 9.26 -16.80 -4.07
C VAL A 223 9.19 -15.29 -3.97
N GLN A 224 7.98 -14.76 -3.76
CA GLN A 224 7.74 -13.33 -3.68
C GLN A 224 7.07 -12.96 -2.35
N PRO A 225 7.84 -12.73 -1.27
CA PRO A 225 7.37 -12.01 -0.10
C PRO A 225 7.21 -10.52 -0.44
N GLY A 226 6.67 -9.75 0.50
CA GLY A 226 6.52 -8.31 0.34
C GLY A 226 6.89 -7.50 1.57
N VAL A 227 7.13 -6.23 1.35
CA VAL A 227 7.10 -5.22 2.41
C VAL A 227 5.65 -4.85 2.61
N THR A 228 5.13 -5.13 3.80
CA THR A 228 3.73 -4.83 4.16
C THR A 228 3.59 -3.34 4.38
N SER A 229 3.20 -2.62 3.34
CA SER A 229 3.09 -1.17 3.30
C SER A 229 1.93 -0.68 2.42
N TYR A 230 1.29 -1.59 1.71
CA TYR A 230 0.32 -1.27 0.66
C TYR A 230 -0.98 -0.65 1.17
N ASP A 231 -1.39 -0.98 2.40
CA ASP A 231 -2.61 -0.47 3.06
C ASP A 231 -2.30 0.08 4.46
N ASP A 232 -1.03 0.30 4.78
CA ASP A 232 -0.56 0.68 6.11
C ASP A 232 -0.16 2.17 6.17
N ILE A 233 -0.32 2.80 7.34
CA ILE A 233 0.12 4.18 7.58
C ILE A 233 1.64 4.27 7.49
N ALA A 234 2.33 3.28 8.06
CA ALA A 234 3.76 3.07 7.92
C ALA A 234 4.02 1.57 7.69
N PRO A 235 5.15 1.17 7.08
CA PRO A 235 5.41 -0.23 6.83
C PRO A 235 5.42 -1.08 8.12
N ASP A 236 4.65 -2.16 8.14
CA ASP A 236 4.70 -3.19 9.18
C ASP A 236 5.94 -4.07 8.97
N PHE A 237 7.06 -3.66 9.56
CA PHE A 237 8.32 -4.38 9.39
C PHE A 237 8.37 -5.70 10.13
N ASP A 238 7.59 -5.90 11.19
CA ASP A 238 7.54 -7.20 11.88
C ASP A 238 6.94 -8.26 10.97
N THR A 239 5.79 -7.98 10.36
CA THR A 239 5.16 -8.86 9.36
C THR A 239 6.06 -9.03 8.13
N SER A 240 6.63 -7.94 7.62
CA SER A 240 7.51 -7.96 6.44
C SER A 240 8.73 -8.85 6.62
N PHE A 241 9.46 -8.69 7.73
CA PHE A 241 10.68 -9.46 7.98
C PHE A 241 10.39 -10.94 8.25
N GLU A 242 9.29 -11.22 8.94
CA GLU A 242 8.87 -12.60 9.16
C GLU A 242 8.47 -13.28 7.85
N ASN A 243 7.70 -12.61 7.01
CA ASN A 243 7.31 -13.11 5.70
C ASN A 243 8.54 -13.35 4.80
N ILE A 244 9.48 -12.41 4.73
CA ILE A 244 10.71 -12.55 3.96
C ILE A 244 11.53 -13.76 4.43
N ASP A 245 11.76 -13.90 5.74
CA ASP A 245 12.56 -15.00 6.28
C ASP A 245 11.93 -16.37 6.04
N THR A 246 10.64 -16.49 6.33
CA THR A 246 9.92 -17.76 6.25
C THR A 246 9.70 -18.20 4.81
N PHE A 247 9.34 -17.25 3.93
CA PHE A 247 9.15 -17.59 2.52
C PHE A 247 10.48 -17.88 1.80
N LEU A 248 11.56 -17.15 2.14
CA LEU A 248 12.90 -17.47 1.65
C LEU A 248 13.34 -18.88 2.11
N ALA A 249 13.07 -19.25 3.37
CA ALA A 249 13.40 -20.58 3.88
C ALA A 249 12.63 -21.68 3.13
N ALA A 250 11.33 -21.49 2.90
CA ALA A 250 10.50 -22.41 2.11
C ALA A 250 10.97 -22.45 0.64
N GLY A 251 11.31 -21.32 0.03
CA GLY A 251 11.86 -21.22 -1.31
C GLY A 251 13.17 -22.00 -1.47
N ARG A 252 14.09 -21.89 -0.50
CA ARG A 252 15.34 -22.68 -0.50
C ARG A 252 15.06 -24.19 -0.42
N GLN A 253 14.08 -24.60 0.38
CA GLN A 253 13.69 -26.02 0.49
C GLN A 253 13.03 -26.55 -0.78
N SER A 254 12.25 -25.71 -1.47
CA SER A 254 11.58 -26.07 -2.73
C SER A 254 12.49 -26.01 -3.96
N GLY A 255 13.70 -25.43 -3.84
CA GLY A 255 14.60 -25.21 -4.96
C GLY A 255 14.23 -24.01 -5.83
N ALA A 256 13.63 -22.98 -5.23
CA ALA A 256 13.33 -21.71 -5.91
C ALA A 256 14.59 -21.10 -6.53
N LEU A 257 14.42 -20.47 -7.69
CA LEU A 257 15.49 -19.81 -8.45
C LEU A 257 15.99 -18.53 -7.79
N GLY A 258 15.13 -17.88 -6.98
CA GLY A 258 15.44 -16.63 -6.32
C GLY A 258 14.29 -16.13 -5.47
N LEU A 259 14.47 -14.93 -4.92
CA LEU A 259 13.46 -14.17 -4.19
C LEU A 259 13.23 -12.84 -4.89
N VAL A 260 11.98 -12.47 -5.07
CA VAL A 260 11.52 -11.14 -5.47
C VAL A 260 10.84 -10.50 -4.26
N ASN A 261 11.33 -9.36 -3.79
CA ASN A 261 10.72 -8.66 -2.66
C ASN A 261 9.86 -7.52 -3.18
N SER A 262 8.54 -7.65 -3.07
CA SER A 262 7.60 -6.64 -3.60
C SER A 262 7.36 -5.49 -2.63
N VAL A 263 7.02 -4.33 -3.18
CA VAL A 263 6.49 -3.17 -2.48
C VAL A 263 5.31 -2.65 -3.30
N TRP A 264 4.11 -2.80 -2.75
CA TRP A 264 2.86 -2.36 -3.36
C TRP A 264 2.41 -1.01 -2.78
N SER A 265 1.56 -0.30 -3.48
CA SER A 265 1.05 1.03 -3.10
C SER A 265 -0.47 1.16 -3.28
N ASP A 266 -1.21 0.09 -2.97
CA ASP A 266 -2.63 -0.10 -3.28
C ASP A 266 -3.55 0.95 -2.67
N ASP A 267 -3.22 1.49 -1.49
CA ASP A 267 -3.95 2.59 -0.86
C ASP A 267 -3.81 3.95 -1.58
N ALA A 268 -2.88 4.01 -2.54
CA ALA A 268 -2.55 5.21 -3.30
C ALA A 268 -2.05 6.40 -2.45
N GLN A 269 -1.50 6.17 -1.27
CA GLN A 269 -1.03 7.22 -0.34
C GLN A 269 0.38 6.99 0.19
N LEU A 270 0.97 5.81 0.00
CA LEU A 270 2.29 5.46 0.49
C LEU A 270 3.36 6.47 0.03
N LEU A 271 4.17 6.95 0.96
CA LEU A 271 5.46 7.57 0.66
C LEU A 271 6.51 6.45 0.61
N PHE A 272 6.92 6.07 -0.59
CA PHE A 272 7.70 4.86 -0.88
C PHE A 272 9.00 4.76 -0.07
N ARG A 273 9.64 5.90 0.23
CA ARG A 273 10.89 5.94 0.98
C ARG A 273 10.79 5.36 2.38
N MET A 274 9.60 5.32 2.97
CA MET A 274 9.38 4.61 4.24
C MET A 274 9.66 3.10 4.13
N SER A 275 9.48 2.52 2.95
CA SER A 275 9.68 1.08 2.70
C SER A 275 11.15 0.67 2.47
N LEU A 276 12.09 1.63 2.39
CA LEU A 276 13.50 1.35 2.11
C LEU A 276 14.14 0.33 3.08
N PRO A 277 13.89 0.34 4.41
CA PRO A 277 14.42 -0.69 5.31
C PRO A 277 13.94 -2.10 4.95
N GLY A 278 12.66 -2.27 4.58
CA GLY A 278 12.11 -3.55 4.13
C GLY A 278 12.72 -4.02 2.80
N MET A 279 12.96 -3.09 1.89
CA MET A 279 13.69 -3.40 0.65
C MET A 279 15.13 -3.85 0.92
N ALA A 280 15.82 -3.19 1.85
CA ALA A 280 17.17 -3.58 2.25
C ALA A 280 17.20 -4.97 2.86
N TYR A 281 16.21 -5.28 3.73
CA TYR A 281 16.08 -6.59 4.35
C TYR A 281 15.89 -7.69 3.29
N GLY A 282 14.93 -7.51 2.38
CA GLY A 282 14.64 -8.46 1.30
C GLY A 282 15.81 -8.63 0.32
N ALA A 283 16.55 -7.56 0.04
CA ALA A 283 17.76 -7.64 -0.81
C ALA A 283 18.92 -8.36 -0.10
N ALA A 284 19.09 -8.18 1.21
CA ALA A 284 20.19 -8.77 1.98
C ALA A 284 19.95 -10.24 2.37
N ALA A 285 18.69 -10.61 2.69
CA ALA A 285 18.34 -11.93 3.20
C ALA A 285 18.80 -13.11 2.32
N PRO A 286 18.66 -13.08 0.97
CA PRO A 286 19.09 -14.19 0.13
C PRO A 286 20.60 -14.47 0.15
N TRP A 287 21.41 -13.48 0.53
CA TRP A 287 22.87 -13.62 0.66
C TRP A 287 23.32 -14.28 1.98
N GLN A 288 22.42 -14.37 2.98
CA GLN A 288 22.73 -14.93 4.29
C GLN A 288 22.46 -16.43 4.31
N ALA A 289 23.33 -17.19 4.98
CA ALA A 289 23.12 -18.63 5.18
C ALA A 289 22.06 -18.94 6.26
N VAL A 290 21.82 -18.01 7.15
CA VAL A 290 20.84 -18.06 8.25
C VAL A 290 20.04 -16.77 8.27
N PRO A 291 18.83 -16.74 8.85
CA PRO A 291 18.06 -15.49 9.00
C PRO A 291 18.88 -14.40 9.69
N MET A 292 18.68 -13.16 9.29
CA MET A 292 19.31 -12.00 9.94
C MET A 292 18.71 -11.81 11.34
N ASP A 293 19.48 -11.20 12.24
CA ASP A 293 18.96 -10.80 13.54
C ASP A 293 18.06 -9.57 13.39
N ARG A 294 16.74 -9.78 13.47
CA ARG A 294 15.74 -8.72 13.30
C ARG A 294 15.87 -7.66 14.39
N ALA A 295 16.22 -8.04 15.62
CA ALA A 295 16.34 -7.11 16.74
C ALA A 295 17.47 -6.06 16.53
N SER A 296 18.53 -6.43 15.81
CA SER A 296 19.64 -5.51 15.50
C SER A 296 19.54 -4.86 14.12
N PHE A 297 18.61 -5.30 13.27
CA PHE A 297 18.59 -4.91 11.86
C PHE A 297 18.51 -3.40 11.64
N PHE A 298 17.62 -2.70 12.33
CA PHE A 298 17.51 -1.25 12.16
C PHE A 298 18.78 -0.50 12.55
N SER A 299 19.50 -0.98 13.58
CA SER A 299 20.79 -0.43 13.96
C SER A 299 21.86 -0.70 12.89
N ASP A 300 21.86 -1.89 12.29
CA ASP A 300 22.80 -2.25 11.23
C ASP A 300 22.48 -1.50 9.93
N TYR A 301 21.21 -1.41 9.55
CA TYR A 301 20.73 -0.61 8.44
C TYR A 301 21.13 0.86 8.59
N ALA A 302 20.81 1.46 9.74
CA ALA A 302 21.10 2.86 9.98
C ALA A 302 22.61 3.16 9.96
N ARG A 303 23.45 2.30 10.55
CA ARG A 303 24.93 2.45 10.48
C ARG A 303 25.46 2.31 9.06
N GLN A 304 24.80 1.54 8.20
CA GLN A 304 25.17 1.36 6.80
C GLN A 304 24.77 2.57 5.94
N MET A 305 23.63 3.15 6.24
CA MET A 305 23.02 4.19 5.38
C MET A 305 23.34 5.61 5.83
N TYR A 306 23.54 5.84 7.12
CA TYR A 306 23.63 7.16 7.71
C TYR A 306 24.94 7.39 8.47
N PRO A 307 25.39 8.64 8.60
CA PRO A 307 26.51 9.00 9.46
C PRO A 307 26.28 8.58 10.91
N ALA A 308 27.37 8.27 11.63
CA ALA A 308 27.31 7.80 13.02
C ALA A 308 26.57 8.74 13.98
N ALA A 309 26.52 10.05 13.68
CA ALA A 309 25.79 11.04 14.47
C ALA A 309 24.26 10.90 14.37
N VAL A 310 23.75 10.33 13.28
CA VAL A 310 22.30 10.24 12.97
C VAL A 310 21.79 8.80 13.05
N ALA A 311 22.66 7.82 12.82
CA ALA A 311 22.27 6.41 12.75
C ALA A 311 21.48 5.91 13.98
N PRO A 312 21.80 6.27 15.24
CA PRO A 312 20.98 5.86 16.38
C PRO A 312 19.57 6.40 16.35
N ASP A 313 19.38 7.65 15.88
CA ASP A 313 18.06 8.29 15.80
C ASP A 313 17.19 7.61 14.75
N ILE A 314 17.74 7.34 13.58
CA ILE A 314 17.02 6.60 12.52
C ILE A 314 16.64 5.19 12.99
N ALA A 315 17.54 4.48 13.65
CA ALA A 315 17.24 3.14 14.19
C ALA A 315 16.12 3.20 15.25
N SER A 316 16.17 4.21 16.12
CA SER A 316 15.13 4.45 17.12
C SER A 316 13.78 4.78 16.49
N ALA A 317 13.76 5.68 15.50
CA ALA A 317 12.56 6.06 14.78
C ALA A 317 11.90 4.85 14.10
N LEU A 318 12.66 4.06 13.33
CA LEU A 318 12.15 2.86 12.66
C LEU A 318 11.58 1.83 13.64
N SER A 319 12.26 1.60 14.76
CA SER A 319 11.78 0.69 15.80
C SER A 319 10.46 1.16 16.42
N ASN A 320 10.36 2.44 16.75
CA ASN A 320 9.15 3.01 17.34
C ASN A 320 7.99 3.08 16.33
N MET A 321 8.25 3.46 15.08
CA MET A 321 7.22 3.42 14.02
C MET A 321 6.65 2.01 13.83
N THR A 322 7.52 0.98 13.84
CA THR A 322 7.08 -0.42 13.72
C THR A 322 6.14 -0.81 14.86
N VAL A 323 6.47 -0.44 16.11
CA VAL A 323 5.60 -0.73 17.25
C VAL A 323 4.28 0.02 17.13
N ALA A 324 4.32 1.31 16.81
CA ALA A 324 3.12 2.14 16.66
C ALA A 324 2.19 1.59 15.55
N GLU A 325 2.75 1.18 14.40
CA GLU A 325 1.97 0.57 13.32
C GLU A 325 1.35 -0.77 13.74
N THR A 326 2.14 -1.64 14.38
CA THR A 326 1.64 -2.93 14.89
C THR A 326 0.50 -2.73 15.88
N ASP A 327 0.58 -1.73 16.76
CA ASP A 327 -0.44 -1.45 17.75
C ASP A 327 -1.70 -0.85 17.12
N ILE A 328 -1.56 0.11 16.21
CA ILE A 328 -2.73 0.72 15.55
C ILE A 328 -3.47 -0.30 14.65
N LYS A 329 -2.77 -1.22 14.00
CA LYS A 329 -3.39 -2.32 13.22
C LYS A 329 -4.26 -3.24 14.09
N LYS A 330 -3.86 -3.54 15.32
CA LYS A 330 -4.70 -4.31 16.26
C LYS A 330 -6.03 -3.61 16.55
N LEU A 331 -6.03 -2.28 16.51
CA LEU A 331 -7.20 -1.45 16.81
C LEU A 331 -8.06 -1.18 15.57
N LEU A 332 -7.45 -0.77 14.47
CA LEU A 332 -8.16 -0.36 13.24
C LEU A 332 -8.38 -1.52 12.26
N GLY A 333 -7.59 -2.58 12.35
CA GLY A 333 -7.56 -3.72 11.41
C GLY A 333 -6.31 -3.73 10.55
N ASP A 334 -6.14 -4.76 9.78
CA ASP A 334 -4.91 -5.02 9.00
C ASP A 334 -4.61 -3.96 7.91
N GLN A 335 -5.55 -3.10 7.61
CA GLN A 335 -5.47 -1.99 6.66
C GLN A 335 -5.55 -0.66 7.41
N SER A 336 -4.50 -0.32 8.16
CA SER A 336 -4.49 0.84 9.05
C SER A 336 -4.72 2.16 8.34
N MET A 337 -4.24 2.33 7.09
CA MET A 337 -4.44 3.53 6.30
C MET A 337 -5.92 3.73 5.92
N PHE A 338 -6.66 2.67 5.60
CA PHE A 338 -8.10 2.79 5.40
C PHE A 338 -8.83 3.09 6.71
N GLY A 339 -8.43 2.40 7.81
CA GLY A 339 -8.95 2.65 9.14
C GLY A 339 -8.72 4.09 9.62
N LEU A 340 -7.61 4.72 9.23
CA LEU A 340 -7.31 6.12 9.55
C LEU A 340 -8.42 7.09 9.12
N TRP A 341 -9.06 6.84 7.97
CA TRP A 341 -10.08 7.75 7.41
C TRP A 341 -11.51 7.45 7.86
N GLU A 342 -11.70 6.43 8.72
CA GLU A 342 -13.02 6.07 9.26
C GLU A 342 -13.51 7.06 10.33
N ASP A 343 -14.83 7.09 10.53
CA ASP A 343 -15.46 7.93 11.56
C ASP A 343 -15.19 7.36 12.97
N PRO A 344 -14.49 8.10 13.83
CA PRO A 344 -14.14 7.62 15.16
C PRO A 344 -15.36 7.50 16.11
N PHE A 345 -16.50 8.13 15.80
CA PHE A 345 -17.75 7.98 16.53
C PHE A 345 -18.63 6.84 15.98
N PHE A 346 -18.22 6.19 14.88
CA PHE A 346 -18.99 5.08 14.36
C PHE A 346 -19.09 3.96 15.40
N PRO A 347 -20.31 3.46 15.73
CA PRO A 347 -20.52 2.62 16.91
C PRO A 347 -19.64 1.37 16.99
N THR A 348 -19.26 0.78 15.85
CA THR A 348 -18.41 -0.40 15.81
C THR A 348 -16.98 -0.07 16.28
N TYR A 349 -16.40 1.00 15.76
CA TYR A 349 -15.08 1.48 16.18
C TYR A 349 -15.11 1.98 17.61
N TYR A 350 -16.00 2.90 17.93
CA TYR A 350 -16.11 3.52 19.24
C TYR A 350 -16.19 2.49 20.38
N LYS A 351 -17.05 1.47 20.26
CA LYS A 351 -17.19 0.41 21.29
C LYS A 351 -15.93 -0.45 21.44
N LYS A 352 -15.27 -0.77 20.32
CA LYS A 352 -14.03 -1.53 20.33
C LYS A 352 -12.93 -0.73 21.02
N LEU A 353 -12.76 0.52 20.62
CA LEU A 353 -11.69 1.39 21.07
C LEU A 353 -11.85 1.84 22.53
N ALA A 354 -13.07 1.93 23.04
CA ALA A 354 -13.33 2.25 24.44
C ALA A 354 -12.66 1.28 25.44
N ALA A 355 -12.49 0.01 25.03
CA ALA A 355 -11.77 -0.99 25.81
C ALA A 355 -10.22 -0.93 25.62
N HIS A 356 -9.73 -0.17 24.65
CA HIS A 356 -8.34 -0.13 24.21
C HIS A 356 -7.72 1.27 24.25
N ARG A 357 -8.23 2.14 25.13
CA ARG A 357 -7.73 3.52 25.24
C ARG A 357 -6.22 3.58 25.58
N GLU A 358 -5.75 2.64 26.38
CA GLU A 358 -4.33 2.57 26.71
C GLU A 358 -3.47 2.17 25.51
N ASP A 359 -3.95 1.27 24.68
CA ASP A 359 -3.24 0.89 23.45
C ASP A 359 -3.13 2.07 22.47
N LEU A 360 -4.17 2.94 22.39
CA LEU A 360 -4.09 4.20 21.64
C LEU A 360 -3.05 5.16 22.22
N HIS A 361 -2.95 5.24 23.55
CA HIS A 361 -1.93 6.04 24.23
C HIS A 361 -0.52 5.53 23.92
N GLU A 362 -0.29 4.23 24.01
CA GLU A 362 1.00 3.62 23.68
C GLU A 362 1.38 3.83 22.20
N THR A 363 0.42 3.69 21.27
CA THR A 363 0.62 4.03 19.84
C THR A 363 1.17 5.45 19.70
N ARG A 364 0.54 6.44 20.35
CA ARG A 364 0.97 7.83 20.31
C ARG A 364 2.36 8.01 20.93
N MET A 365 2.61 7.41 22.10
CA MET A 365 3.90 7.50 22.77
C MET A 365 5.04 7.00 21.87
N HIS A 366 4.84 5.90 21.14
CA HIS A 366 5.83 5.39 20.21
C HIS A 366 5.98 6.30 18.99
N ALA A 367 4.88 6.80 18.43
CA ALA A 367 4.92 7.75 17.31
C ALA A 367 5.68 9.03 17.68
N GLU A 368 5.39 9.64 18.84
CA GLU A 368 6.09 10.83 19.35
C GLU A 368 7.57 10.58 19.65
N GLN A 369 7.94 9.38 20.10
CA GLN A 369 9.35 9.01 20.26
C GLN A 369 10.07 8.90 18.90
N ALA A 370 9.39 8.38 17.87
CA ALA A 370 9.92 8.38 16.52
C ALA A 370 10.10 9.81 15.98
N GLU A 371 9.10 10.67 16.15
CA GLU A 371 9.20 12.09 15.76
C GLU A 371 10.37 12.80 16.46
N THR A 372 10.54 12.58 17.76
CA THR A 372 11.64 13.18 18.53
C THR A 372 13.00 12.80 17.97
N ALA A 373 13.20 11.52 17.61
CA ALA A 373 14.42 11.05 17.00
C ALA A 373 14.62 11.64 15.60
N LEU A 374 13.55 11.73 14.80
CA LEU A 374 13.59 12.29 13.45
C LEU A 374 13.83 13.80 13.43
N TYR A 375 13.30 14.57 14.38
CA TYR A 375 13.63 16.00 14.53
C TYR A 375 15.12 16.23 14.79
N HIS A 376 15.75 15.36 15.58
CA HIS A 376 17.20 15.45 15.77
C HIS A 376 17.93 15.13 14.46
N ALA A 377 17.54 14.07 13.74
CA ALA A 377 18.12 13.71 12.45
C ALA A 377 17.96 14.84 11.41
N GLU A 378 16.75 15.43 11.32
CA GLU A 378 16.45 16.56 10.45
C GLU A 378 17.36 17.77 10.73
N SER A 379 17.58 18.09 12.01
CA SER A 379 18.43 19.23 12.43
C SER A 379 19.87 19.10 11.92
N LEU A 380 20.32 17.89 11.62
CA LEU A 380 21.65 17.59 11.08
C LEU A 380 21.69 17.60 9.55
N GLY A 381 20.55 17.73 8.88
CA GLY A 381 20.41 17.89 7.42
C GLY A 381 20.86 16.68 6.60
N VAL A 382 20.79 15.47 7.18
CA VAL A 382 21.21 14.23 6.50
C VAL A 382 19.99 13.57 5.84
N ASP A 383 20.09 13.34 4.52
CA ASP A 383 19.04 12.71 3.70
C ASP A 383 17.62 13.25 4.01
N PRO A 384 17.39 14.56 3.83
CA PRO A 384 16.15 15.19 4.27
C PRO A 384 14.91 14.55 3.66
N ALA A 385 15.00 14.07 2.44
CA ALA A 385 13.88 13.47 1.74
C ALA A 385 13.39 12.16 2.41
N THR A 386 14.30 11.24 2.78
CA THR A 386 13.90 10.03 3.52
C THR A 386 13.45 10.37 4.95
N VAL A 387 14.16 11.31 5.62
CA VAL A 387 13.79 11.74 6.97
C VAL A 387 12.40 12.38 7.00
N ASN A 388 12.06 13.21 6.00
CA ASN A 388 10.73 13.81 5.89
C ASN A 388 9.63 12.76 5.66
N SER A 389 9.85 11.77 4.80
CA SER A 389 8.88 10.69 4.59
C SER A 389 8.63 9.91 5.88
N LEU A 390 9.68 9.57 6.64
CA LEU A 390 9.56 8.92 7.95
C LEU A 390 8.85 9.83 8.98
N MET A 391 9.15 11.14 8.99
CA MET A 391 8.48 12.10 9.86
C MET A 391 6.98 12.15 9.60
N ILE A 392 6.56 12.22 8.33
CA ILE A 392 5.14 12.23 7.96
C ILE A 392 4.46 10.93 8.40
N GLY A 393 5.10 9.77 8.19
CA GLY A 393 4.58 8.49 8.66
C GLY A 393 4.39 8.45 10.18
N SER A 394 5.39 8.94 10.95
CA SER A 394 5.30 9.04 12.41
C SER A 394 4.17 9.96 12.86
N GLN A 395 4.05 11.12 12.24
CA GLN A 395 2.99 12.09 12.53
C GLN A 395 1.59 11.60 12.17
N LEU A 396 1.47 10.76 11.12
CA LEU A 396 0.21 10.09 10.78
C LEU A 396 -0.18 9.04 11.81
N LEU A 397 0.78 8.29 12.34
CA LEU A 397 0.55 7.32 13.42
C LEU A 397 0.10 8.03 14.72
N ASP A 398 0.75 9.14 15.11
CA ASP A 398 0.31 9.95 16.24
C ASP A 398 -1.09 10.53 16.00
N TYR A 399 -1.35 11.08 14.80
CA TYR A 399 -2.66 11.58 14.42
C TYR A 399 -3.74 10.49 14.49
N ALA A 400 -3.46 9.28 14.03
CA ALA A 400 -4.39 8.15 14.12
C ALA A 400 -4.73 7.84 15.59
N GLY A 401 -3.73 7.75 16.44
CA GLY A 401 -3.94 7.56 17.89
C GLY A 401 -4.78 8.69 18.50
N GLU A 402 -4.46 9.95 18.21
CA GLU A 402 -5.18 11.13 18.72
C GLU A 402 -6.62 11.16 18.24
N LYS A 403 -6.85 10.94 16.93
CA LYS A 403 -8.18 10.92 16.31
C LYS A 403 -9.13 9.96 17.01
N PHE A 404 -8.67 8.75 17.31
CA PHE A 404 -9.51 7.72 17.93
C PHE A 404 -9.54 7.81 19.45
N GLN A 405 -8.58 8.47 20.09
CA GLN A 405 -8.58 8.75 21.53
C GLN A 405 -9.53 9.90 21.90
N ALA A 406 -9.57 10.96 21.11
CA ALA A 406 -10.35 12.16 21.40
C ALA A 406 -11.84 11.91 21.68
N PRO A 407 -12.59 11.11 20.90
CA PRO A 407 -13.98 10.78 21.20
C PRO A 407 -14.19 10.10 22.56
N LEU A 408 -13.24 9.24 22.96
CA LEU A 408 -13.29 8.55 24.25
C LEU A 408 -13.12 9.52 25.40
N ASP A 409 -12.17 10.44 25.29
CA ASP A 409 -11.91 11.47 26.29
C ASP A 409 -13.05 12.48 26.36
N MET A 410 -13.58 12.92 25.23
CA MET A 410 -14.77 13.79 25.16
C MET A 410 -15.98 13.13 25.83
N SER A 411 -16.23 11.85 25.54
CA SER A 411 -17.33 11.11 26.17
C SER A 411 -17.12 10.96 27.69
N ALA A 412 -15.90 10.70 28.12
CA ALA A 412 -15.57 10.61 29.54
C ALA A 412 -15.81 11.96 30.29
N ILE A 413 -15.61 13.09 29.63
CA ILE A 413 -15.97 14.42 30.16
C ILE A 413 -17.49 14.57 30.21
N TRP A 414 -18.18 14.25 29.12
CA TRP A 414 -19.62 14.37 28.98
C TRP A 414 -20.38 13.56 30.02
N ASP A 415 -20.01 12.31 30.23
CA ASP A 415 -20.68 11.38 31.15
C ASP A 415 -20.60 11.84 32.63
N LYS A 416 -19.59 12.65 32.98
CA LYS A 416 -19.47 13.24 34.33
C LYS A 416 -20.58 14.24 34.67
N PHE A 417 -21.27 14.79 33.69
CA PHE A 417 -22.35 15.74 33.91
C PHE A 417 -23.67 15.06 34.31
N GLY A 418 -23.82 13.78 33.94
CA GLY A 418 -25.06 13.06 34.17
C GLY A 418 -26.18 13.48 33.20
N PRO A 419 -27.48 13.36 33.57
CA PRO A 419 -28.57 13.49 32.60
C PRO A 419 -28.96 14.92 32.25
N THR A 420 -28.36 15.92 32.87
CA THR A 420 -28.72 17.34 32.66
C THR A 420 -27.49 18.25 32.60
N ARG A 421 -27.59 19.30 31.77
CA ARG A 421 -26.54 20.30 31.64
C ARG A 421 -26.25 20.97 32.98
N PRO A 422 -24.99 21.01 33.47
CA PRO A 422 -24.60 21.66 34.70
C PRO A 422 -24.69 23.21 34.61
N GLY A 423 -24.37 23.89 35.70
CA GLY A 423 -24.25 25.35 35.71
C GLY A 423 -23.17 25.86 34.76
N GLU A 424 -23.31 27.09 34.27
CA GLU A 424 -22.49 27.70 33.21
C GLU A 424 -20.99 27.65 33.51
N ASP A 425 -20.55 27.97 34.76
CA ASP A 425 -19.13 27.94 35.12
C ASP A 425 -18.52 26.55 34.98
N ARG A 426 -19.25 25.51 35.37
CA ARG A 426 -18.79 24.12 35.23
C ARG A 426 -18.81 23.68 33.80
N TRP A 427 -19.87 24.03 33.04
CA TRP A 427 -19.99 23.72 31.62
C TRP A 427 -18.84 24.33 30.84
N TRP A 428 -18.56 25.63 31.06
CA TRP A 428 -17.43 26.30 30.42
C TRP A 428 -16.08 25.63 30.77
N ASN A 429 -15.78 25.47 32.06
CA ASN A 429 -14.47 25.00 32.49
C ASN A 429 -14.16 23.54 32.16
N GLU A 430 -15.17 22.67 32.18
CA GLU A 430 -14.97 21.22 31.98
C GLU A 430 -15.30 20.74 30.56
N TRP A 431 -16.10 21.49 29.80
CA TRP A 431 -16.54 21.10 28.47
C TRP A 431 -16.10 22.09 27.38
N GLU A 432 -16.66 23.31 27.35
CA GLU A 432 -16.44 24.21 26.22
C GLU A 432 -14.96 24.57 26.04
N SER A 433 -14.24 24.83 27.14
CA SER A 433 -12.82 25.17 27.11
C SER A 433 -11.93 24.02 26.66
N GLN A 434 -12.36 22.77 26.81
CA GLN A 434 -11.55 21.60 26.46
C GLN A 434 -11.94 20.99 25.10
N VAL A 435 -13.22 21.08 24.72
CA VAL A 435 -13.74 20.32 23.59
C VAL A 435 -14.06 21.22 22.39
N THR A 436 -14.56 22.43 22.61
CA THR A 436 -15.04 23.31 21.53
C THR A 436 -14.43 24.70 21.51
N HIS A 437 -13.38 24.93 22.30
CA HIS A 437 -12.67 26.22 22.27
C HIS A 437 -12.11 26.48 20.85
N TYR A 438 -12.14 27.74 20.42
CA TYR A 438 -11.87 28.12 19.04
C TYR A 438 -10.38 28.08 18.63
N ASP A 439 -9.45 28.09 19.57
CA ASP A 439 -8.01 28.13 19.29
C ASP A 439 -7.20 26.99 19.96
N HIS A 440 -7.81 26.20 20.84
CA HIS A 440 -7.20 25.02 21.47
C HIS A 440 -8.27 24.15 22.11
N SER A 441 -8.49 23.00 21.59
CA SER A 441 -9.43 22.00 22.11
C SER A 441 -9.24 20.67 21.38
N TYR A 442 -9.80 19.58 21.88
CA TYR A 442 -9.74 18.27 21.21
C TYR A 442 -10.06 18.37 19.73
N VAL A 443 -11.10 19.11 19.35
CA VAL A 443 -11.54 19.19 17.96
C VAL A 443 -10.66 20.13 17.13
N THR A 444 -10.27 21.28 17.69
CA THR A 444 -9.40 22.25 16.98
C THR A 444 -7.99 21.71 16.82
N ASP A 445 -7.46 20.98 17.81
CA ASP A 445 -6.13 20.37 17.71
C ASP A 445 -6.07 19.35 16.56
N LEU A 446 -7.10 18.50 16.39
CA LEU A 446 -7.21 17.59 15.27
C LEU A 446 -7.28 18.31 13.91
N MET A 447 -8.03 19.42 13.83
CA MET A 447 -8.09 20.25 12.62
C MET A 447 -6.74 20.90 12.30
N ASP A 448 -6.03 21.37 13.31
CA ASP A 448 -4.70 21.98 13.16
C ASP A 448 -3.66 20.95 12.69
N ARG A 449 -3.71 19.72 13.22
CA ARG A 449 -2.87 18.61 12.74
C ARG A 449 -3.05 18.39 11.24
N ILE A 450 -4.29 18.29 10.77
CA ILE A 450 -4.58 18.10 9.33
C ILE A 450 -4.05 19.29 8.52
N THR A 451 -4.26 20.51 9.00
CA THR A 451 -3.82 21.74 8.33
C THR A 451 -2.30 21.81 8.17
N ASN A 452 -1.57 21.25 9.14
CA ASN A 452 -0.11 21.21 9.10
C ASN A 452 0.43 20.02 8.29
N LEU A 453 -0.15 18.82 8.45
CA LEU A 453 0.31 17.60 7.79
C LEU A 453 0.04 17.60 6.29
N LYS A 454 -1.12 18.05 5.85
CA LYS A 454 -1.49 18.03 4.44
C LYS A 454 -0.47 18.70 3.51
N PRO A 455 -0.01 19.96 3.75
CA PRO A 455 1.00 20.58 2.89
C PRO A 455 2.37 19.88 2.97
N ALA A 456 2.76 19.33 4.11
CA ALA A 456 3.99 18.57 4.27
C ALA A 456 3.93 17.28 3.43
N TYR A 457 2.85 16.53 3.52
CA TYR A 457 2.58 15.34 2.71
C TYR A 457 2.59 15.66 1.21
N GLN A 458 1.93 16.76 0.80
CA GLN A 458 1.92 17.21 -0.59
C GLN A 458 3.33 17.52 -1.11
N ALA A 459 4.14 18.19 -0.29
CA ALA A 459 5.50 18.55 -0.66
C ALA A 459 6.37 17.28 -0.86
N GLU A 460 6.27 16.32 0.07
CA GLU A 460 7.03 15.07 0.00
C GLU A 460 6.55 14.17 -1.14
N TRP A 461 5.24 14.12 -1.41
CA TRP A 461 4.72 13.45 -2.59
C TRP A 461 5.39 13.96 -3.87
N LEU A 462 5.49 15.27 -4.04
CA LEU A 462 6.08 15.88 -5.24
C LEU A 462 7.62 15.74 -5.32
N GLU A 463 8.28 15.37 -4.23
CA GLU A 463 9.71 14.98 -4.23
C GLU A 463 9.92 13.53 -4.72
N GLU A 464 8.97 12.64 -4.44
CA GLU A 464 9.04 11.23 -4.85
C GLU A 464 8.36 10.99 -6.19
N TYR A 465 7.19 11.59 -6.41
CA TYR A 465 6.25 11.21 -7.46
C TYR A 465 5.91 12.35 -8.42
N LYS A 466 5.39 11.96 -9.58
CA LYS A 466 4.68 12.88 -10.48
C LYS A 466 3.36 13.35 -9.80
N PRO A 467 2.74 14.47 -10.25
CA PRO A 467 1.48 14.97 -9.67
C PRO A 467 0.27 14.03 -9.85
N TYR A 468 0.44 12.94 -10.56
CA TYR A 468 -0.61 11.97 -10.83
C TYR A 468 -1.23 11.45 -9.53
N ARG A 469 -2.55 11.41 -9.46
CA ARG A 469 -3.39 11.01 -8.30
C ARG A 469 -3.18 11.79 -6.99
N LEU A 470 -2.28 12.75 -6.94
CA LEU A 470 -2.10 13.60 -5.75
C LEU A 470 -3.41 14.26 -5.29
N GLY A 471 -4.22 14.74 -6.24
CA GLY A 471 -5.52 15.35 -5.91
C GLY A 471 -6.48 14.38 -5.22
N ALA A 472 -6.47 13.10 -5.58
CA ALA A 472 -7.28 12.08 -4.94
C ALA A 472 -6.77 11.78 -3.51
N ALA A 473 -5.45 11.67 -3.32
CA ALA A 473 -4.84 11.50 -2.00
C ALA A 473 -5.18 12.69 -1.08
N LEU A 474 -4.99 13.93 -1.56
CA LEU A 474 -5.30 15.14 -0.78
C LEU A 474 -6.79 15.32 -0.50
N GLY A 475 -7.67 14.76 -1.32
CA GLY A 475 -9.13 14.81 -1.10
C GLY A 475 -9.56 14.13 0.20
N ARG A 476 -8.84 13.10 0.65
CA ARG A 476 -9.09 12.43 1.95
C ARG A 476 -8.78 13.36 3.13
N TRP A 477 -7.70 14.14 3.04
CA TRP A 477 -7.34 15.16 4.03
C TRP A 477 -8.39 16.28 4.10
N ASP A 478 -8.93 16.70 2.95
CA ASP A 478 -9.99 17.71 2.93
C ASP A 478 -11.28 17.17 3.54
N ALA A 479 -11.64 15.93 3.27
CA ALA A 479 -12.79 15.27 3.86
C ALA A 479 -12.65 15.17 5.40
N GLU A 480 -11.49 14.79 5.88
CA GLU A 480 -11.18 14.68 7.31
C GLU A 480 -11.27 16.04 8.03
N TYR A 481 -10.71 17.10 7.43
CA TYR A 481 -10.86 18.46 7.97
C TYR A 481 -12.33 18.88 8.05
N GLN A 482 -13.12 18.64 7.00
CA GLN A 482 -14.53 18.99 6.99
C GLN A 482 -15.36 18.16 7.98
N TYR A 483 -14.96 16.92 8.20
CA TYR A 483 -15.56 16.07 9.22
C TYR A 483 -15.43 16.71 10.63
N TRP A 484 -14.20 17.01 11.05
CA TRP A 484 -13.95 17.62 12.37
C TRP A 484 -14.55 19.01 12.50
N ARG A 485 -14.51 19.79 11.42
CA ARG A 485 -15.23 21.07 11.38
C ARG A 485 -16.73 20.89 11.60
N GLY A 486 -17.34 19.90 10.98
CA GLY A 486 -18.74 19.55 11.17
C GLY A 486 -19.06 19.14 12.61
N VAL A 487 -18.20 18.34 13.23
CA VAL A 487 -18.30 17.97 14.66
C VAL A 487 -18.24 19.23 15.54
N HIS A 488 -17.27 20.08 15.32
CA HIS A 488 -17.12 21.34 16.06
C HIS A 488 -18.36 22.24 15.96
N GLU A 489 -18.88 22.46 14.76
CA GLU A 489 -20.07 23.30 14.53
C GLU A 489 -21.32 22.72 15.23
N LYS A 490 -21.52 21.40 15.23
CA LYS A 490 -22.65 20.74 15.92
C LYS A 490 -22.56 20.89 17.43
N LEU A 491 -21.39 20.63 17.99
CA LEU A 491 -21.17 20.79 19.44
C LEU A 491 -21.32 22.25 19.88
N ARG A 492 -20.80 23.19 19.08
CA ARG A 492 -20.97 24.62 19.35
C ARG A 492 -22.45 25.02 19.30
N HIS A 493 -23.19 24.57 18.29
CA HIS A 493 -24.64 24.85 18.19
C HIS A 493 -25.42 24.28 19.39
N PHE A 494 -25.06 23.06 19.83
CA PHE A 494 -25.64 22.46 21.04
C PHE A 494 -25.35 23.33 22.26
N ASN A 495 -24.12 23.78 22.45
CA ASN A 495 -23.74 24.66 23.57
C ASN A 495 -24.57 25.95 23.60
N GLU A 496 -24.77 26.59 22.43
CA GLU A 496 -25.55 27.83 22.27
C GLU A 496 -27.05 27.64 22.46
N SER A 497 -27.58 26.45 22.16
CA SER A 497 -29.03 26.17 22.18
C SER A 497 -29.54 25.57 23.47
N THR A 498 -28.66 25.18 24.43
CA THR A 498 -29.02 24.55 25.70
C THR A 498 -28.66 25.40 26.89
N HIS A 499 -29.36 25.20 28.01
CA HIS A 499 -29.17 25.96 29.25
C HIS A 499 -29.03 25.04 30.46
N THR A 500 -28.57 25.59 31.58
CA THR A 500 -28.47 24.90 32.88
C THR A 500 -29.79 24.16 33.20
N GLY A 501 -29.71 22.85 33.43
CA GLY A 501 -30.83 21.99 33.76
C GLY A 501 -31.54 21.33 32.56
N ASP A 502 -31.19 21.71 31.33
CA ASP A 502 -31.71 21.03 30.13
C ASP A 502 -31.23 19.56 30.06
N PRO A 503 -31.99 18.67 29.47
CA PRO A 503 -31.56 17.28 29.27
C PRO A 503 -30.29 17.19 28.45
N LEU A 504 -29.33 16.36 28.88
CA LEU A 504 -28.15 15.98 28.12
C LEU A 504 -28.38 14.61 27.47
N PRO A 505 -28.57 14.53 26.14
CA PRO A 505 -28.57 13.26 25.43
C PRO A 505 -27.16 12.65 25.41
N PRO A 506 -26.99 11.37 25.06
CA PRO A 506 -25.68 10.80 24.75
C PRO A 506 -24.91 11.64 23.72
N LEU A 507 -23.59 11.74 23.87
CA LEU A 507 -22.74 12.61 23.03
C LEU A 507 -22.82 12.25 21.54
N ASP A 508 -22.87 10.96 21.23
CA ASP A 508 -23.02 10.44 19.85
C ASP A 508 -24.31 10.93 19.19
N GLN A 509 -25.41 11.09 19.95
CA GLN A 509 -26.65 11.67 19.44
C GLN A 509 -26.54 13.17 19.16
N VAL A 510 -25.74 13.90 19.95
CA VAL A 510 -25.47 15.33 19.68
C VAL A 510 -24.70 15.49 18.39
N ILE A 511 -23.71 14.64 18.18
CA ILE A 511 -22.87 14.67 17.00
C ILE A 511 -23.64 14.18 15.77
N GLU A 512 -24.71 13.41 15.94
CA GLU A 512 -25.50 12.76 14.86
C GLU A 512 -24.60 12.24 13.75
N ASN A 513 -24.38 10.95 13.69
CA ASN A 513 -23.50 10.34 12.71
C ASN A 513 -23.71 10.96 11.32
N PRO A 514 -22.74 11.74 10.80
CA PRO A 514 -22.87 12.43 9.54
C PRO A 514 -22.73 11.52 8.32
N HIS A 515 -22.61 10.20 8.52
CA HIS A 515 -22.39 9.29 7.42
C HIS A 515 -23.53 9.33 6.42
N PRO A 516 -23.21 9.49 5.13
CA PRO A 516 -24.15 9.33 4.06
C PRO A 516 -24.79 7.93 4.13
N SER A 517 -25.99 7.80 3.59
CA SER A 517 -26.78 6.58 3.56
C SER A 517 -26.15 5.36 2.84
N TRP A 518 -24.95 5.49 2.32
CA TRP A 518 -24.20 4.37 1.72
C TRP A 518 -23.41 3.54 2.75
N ALA A 519 -23.22 4.02 3.96
CA ALA A 519 -22.67 3.18 5.01
C ALA A 519 -23.61 1.99 5.24
N PRO A 520 -23.11 0.73 5.23
CA PRO A 520 -23.97 -0.42 5.48
C PRO A 520 -24.67 -0.23 6.81
N ALA A 521 -25.98 -0.46 6.83
CA ALA A 521 -26.75 -0.47 8.07
C ALA A 521 -26.09 -1.46 9.05
N PRO A 522 -25.98 -1.11 10.35
CA PRO A 522 -25.34 -1.96 11.35
C PRO A 522 -25.97 -3.34 11.45
#